data_88afce694793e0c5524cb41debf8d5e4
#
_entry.id   88afce694793e0c5524cb41debf8d5e4
#
_cell.length_a   1.000
_cell.length_b   1.000
_cell.length_c   1.000
_cell.angle_alpha   90.00
_cell.angle_beta   90.00
_cell.angle_gamma   90.00
#
_symmetry.space_group_name_H-M   'P 1'
#
loop_
_entity.id
_entity.type
_entity.pdbx_description
1 polymer ?
#
loop_
_entity_poly.entity_id
_entity_poly.type
_entity_poly.pdbx_seq_one_letter_code
_entity_poly.pdbx_strand_id
1 'polypeptide(L)'
;MIILLSIAAFIACTIVIYKYNAHYTSNFKDITIYSQVLDENRKVFMRLPSNFEPNKRYSLIIRTDGNFNLTQWDSVMAELPAQQDTILVSIPNQFWTFTRNRDLVPPYARQDVNTQARPPSENSPELFGKADQFLAFIEGELLPYLESHYKLDNNRVLSGYSAGGSFVLYTMSTKPWLFNGYFAFSPAAWYDDMTVVKEFARFLSQRSLNTDDNIPLSLYITVGSAEHPLMLSAFAGLNNSLNIYANDIIWDSRINEGLEHLENPVVSVKQALDFYNSSIN
;
A
#
# COMPACT_ATOMS: atom_id res chain seq x y z
N MET A 1 32.22 -16.09 21.93
CA MET A 1 32.14 -14.81 21.20
C MET A 1 32.37 -14.97 19.69
N ILE A 2 33.43 -15.62 19.23
CA ILE A 2 33.74 -15.82 17.79
C ILE A 2 32.62 -16.58 17.06
N ILE A 3 32.09 -17.67 17.63
CA ILE A 3 31.03 -18.50 17.02
C ILE A 3 29.72 -17.69 16.85
N LEU A 4 29.34 -16.89 17.83
CA LEU A 4 28.15 -16.01 17.75
C LEU A 4 28.29 -14.94 16.68
N LEU A 5 29.47 -14.36 16.52
CA LEU A 5 29.76 -13.39 15.45
C LEU A 5 29.72 -14.06 14.06
N SER A 6 30.19 -15.31 13.95
CA SER A 6 30.14 -16.06 12.68
C SER A 6 28.69 -16.39 12.28
N ILE A 7 27.85 -16.78 13.24
CA ILE A 7 26.42 -17.06 12.99
C ILE A 7 25.68 -15.78 12.58
N ALA A 8 25.93 -14.67 13.27
CA ALA A 8 25.32 -13.37 12.93
C ALA A 8 25.73 -12.90 11.54
N ALA A 9 27.03 -13.04 11.18
CA ALA A 9 27.53 -12.70 9.85
C ALA A 9 26.92 -13.62 8.78
N PHE A 10 26.77 -14.92 9.02
CA PHE A 10 26.13 -15.85 8.10
C PHE A 10 24.66 -15.49 7.87
N ILE A 11 23.90 -15.20 8.95
CA ILE A 11 22.49 -14.77 8.82
C ILE A 11 22.40 -13.47 8.04
N ALA A 12 23.24 -12.47 8.33
CA ALA A 12 23.27 -11.23 7.61
C ALA A 12 23.58 -11.42 6.10
N CYS A 13 24.58 -12.25 5.79
CA CYS A 13 24.90 -12.60 4.40
C CYS A 13 23.73 -13.32 3.70
N THR A 14 23.06 -14.25 4.39
CA THR A 14 21.91 -14.98 3.83
C THR A 14 20.74 -14.02 3.54
N ILE A 15 20.45 -13.07 4.44
CA ILE A 15 19.42 -12.06 4.24
C ILE A 15 19.78 -11.15 3.07
N VAL A 16 21.04 -10.72 2.97
CA VAL A 16 21.52 -9.88 1.86
C VAL A 16 21.41 -10.63 0.54
N ILE A 17 21.84 -11.88 0.48
CA ILE A 17 21.78 -12.73 -0.71
C ILE A 17 20.31 -12.97 -1.12
N TYR A 18 19.43 -13.27 -0.17
CA TYR A 18 18.01 -13.46 -0.43
C TYR A 18 17.37 -12.18 -1.00
N LYS A 19 17.62 -11.04 -0.38
CA LYS A 19 17.13 -9.73 -0.87
C LYS A 19 17.72 -9.38 -2.24
N TYR A 20 19.01 -9.65 -2.43
CA TYR A 20 19.70 -9.44 -3.70
C TYR A 20 19.09 -10.31 -4.80
N ASN A 21 18.92 -11.61 -4.57
CA ASN A 21 18.32 -12.53 -5.53
C ASN A 21 16.86 -12.18 -5.84
N ALA A 22 16.06 -11.86 -4.84
CA ALA A 22 14.68 -11.44 -5.05
C ALA A 22 14.58 -10.17 -5.92
N HIS A 23 15.52 -9.25 -5.78
CA HIS A 23 15.58 -8.02 -6.57
C HIS A 23 16.08 -8.28 -8.01
N TYR A 24 17.13 -9.07 -8.18
CA TYR A 24 17.74 -9.33 -9.50
C TYR A 24 17.05 -10.41 -10.33
N THR A 25 16.23 -11.25 -9.73
CA THR A 25 15.39 -12.22 -10.45
C THR A 25 14.02 -11.66 -10.85
N SER A 26 13.68 -10.46 -10.39
CA SER A 26 12.42 -9.79 -10.73
C SER A 26 12.59 -8.89 -11.97
N ASN A 27 11.46 -8.60 -12.65
CA ASN A 27 11.44 -7.66 -13.77
C ASN A 27 11.42 -6.19 -13.34
N PHE A 28 11.74 -5.90 -12.06
CA PHE A 28 11.79 -4.54 -11.54
C PHE A 28 13.14 -3.87 -11.82
N LYS A 29 13.07 -2.60 -12.19
CA LYS A 29 14.22 -1.69 -12.32
C LYS A 29 14.17 -0.64 -11.24
N ASP A 30 15.34 -0.27 -10.73
CA ASP A 30 15.47 0.80 -9.74
C ASP A 30 15.46 2.17 -10.44
N ILE A 31 14.69 3.09 -9.89
CA ILE A 31 14.84 4.52 -10.12
C ILE A 31 15.04 5.22 -8.78
N THR A 32 15.72 6.37 -8.80
CA THR A 32 15.90 7.20 -7.61
C THR A 32 15.43 8.60 -7.93
N ILE A 33 14.54 9.13 -7.09
CA ILE A 33 13.98 10.48 -7.18
C ILE A 33 14.41 11.21 -5.90
N TYR A 34 15.06 12.36 -6.02
CA TYR A 34 15.24 13.23 -4.87
C TYR A 34 13.90 13.93 -4.59
N SER A 35 13.37 13.69 -3.41
CA SER A 35 12.15 14.34 -2.96
C SER A 35 12.49 15.61 -2.20
N GLN A 36 11.99 16.75 -2.66
CA GLN A 36 12.10 18.02 -1.95
C GLN A 36 11.14 18.06 -0.75
N VAL A 37 9.97 17.43 -0.87
CA VAL A 37 8.99 17.35 0.22
C VAL A 37 9.51 16.56 1.41
N LEU A 38 10.23 15.45 1.14
CA LEU A 38 10.76 14.56 2.18
C LEU A 38 12.22 14.88 2.54
N ASP A 39 12.89 15.74 1.77
CA ASP A 39 14.33 16.09 1.86
C ASP A 39 15.23 14.84 1.85
N GLU A 40 14.94 13.90 0.94
CA GLU A 40 15.69 12.66 0.85
C GLU A 40 15.60 12.01 -0.54
N ASN A 41 16.56 11.14 -0.86
CA ASN A 41 16.49 10.31 -2.05
C ASN A 41 15.50 9.14 -1.82
N ARG A 42 14.48 9.04 -2.66
CA ARG A 42 13.52 7.94 -2.65
C ARG A 42 13.83 6.97 -3.77
N LYS A 43 14.19 5.74 -3.39
CA LYS A 43 14.27 4.63 -4.33
C LYS A 43 12.87 4.15 -4.65
N VAL A 44 12.63 3.82 -5.91
CA VAL A 44 11.37 3.27 -6.41
C VAL A 44 11.71 2.09 -7.31
N PHE A 45 11.01 0.98 -7.16
CA PHE A 45 11.10 -0.17 -8.05
C PHE A 45 9.99 -0.09 -9.07
N MET A 46 10.34 -0.16 -10.34
CA MET A 46 9.39 -0.05 -11.42
C MET A 46 9.44 -1.30 -12.32
N ARG A 47 8.27 -1.87 -12.58
CA ARG A 47 8.07 -2.96 -13.52
C ARG A 47 7.29 -2.45 -14.72
N LEU A 48 7.90 -2.50 -15.89
CA LEU A 48 7.21 -2.29 -17.15
C LEU A 48 6.64 -3.62 -17.67
N PRO A 49 5.53 -3.60 -18.41
CA PRO A 49 5.06 -4.80 -19.09
C PRO A 49 6.10 -5.30 -20.10
N SER A 50 6.10 -6.60 -20.37
CA SER A 50 7.09 -7.24 -21.27
C SER A 50 7.02 -6.74 -22.72
N ASN A 51 5.84 -6.29 -23.13
CA ASN A 51 5.55 -5.71 -24.44
C ASN A 51 5.45 -4.18 -24.39
N PHE A 52 6.25 -3.52 -23.54
CA PHE A 52 6.23 -2.07 -23.40
C PHE A 52 6.55 -1.33 -24.70
N GLU A 53 5.68 -0.42 -25.08
CA GLU A 53 5.81 0.46 -26.23
C GLU A 53 5.75 1.93 -25.78
N PRO A 54 6.72 2.80 -26.13
CA PRO A 54 6.79 4.17 -25.64
C PRO A 54 5.56 5.04 -25.97
N ASN A 55 4.82 4.68 -27.00
CA ASN A 55 3.65 5.45 -27.48
C ASN A 55 2.32 4.91 -26.99
N LYS A 56 2.29 3.74 -26.37
CA LYS A 56 1.09 3.13 -25.80
C LYS A 56 0.74 3.77 -24.45
N ARG A 57 -0.55 3.83 -24.11
CA ARG A 57 -1.02 4.24 -22.78
C ARG A 57 -1.07 3.04 -21.85
N TYR A 58 -0.77 3.28 -20.58
CA TYR A 58 -0.67 2.26 -19.55
C TYR A 58 -1.44 2.67 -18.30
N SER A 59 -2.13 1.72 -17.73
CA SER A 59 -2.66 1.84 -16.37
C SER A 59 -1.50 1.86 -15.35
N LEU A 60 -1.73 2.42 -14.18
CA LEU A 60 -0.70 2.57 -13.15
C LEU A 60 -1.15 1.91 -11.83
N ILE A 61 -0.29 1.08 -11.28
CA ILE A 61 -0.43 0.61 -9.90
C ILE A 61 0.75 1.15 -9.10
N ILE A 62 0.47 1.90 -8.04
CA ILE A 62 1.46 2.29 -7.03
C ILE A 62 1.22 1.45 -5.79
N ARG A 63 2.28 0.83 -5.25
CA ARG A 63 2.19 0.11 -3.99
C ARG A 63 3.20 0.63 -2.97
N THR A 64 2.77 0.72 -1.74
CA THR A 64 3.62 0.97 -0.57
C THR A 64 4.29 -0.32 -0.11
N ASP A 65 5.22 -0.22 0.85
CA ASP A 65 5.99 -1.38 1.34
C ASP A 65 6.66 -2.16 0.19
N GLY A 66 7.14 -1.46 -0.82
CA GLY A 66 7.58 -1.99 -2.10
C GLY A 66 8.71 -3.01 -2.06
N ASN A 67 9.39 -3.16 -0.93
CA ASN A 67 10.40 -4.19 -0.68
C ASN A 67 9.82 -5.55 -0.26
N PHE A 68 8.53 -5.63 0.07
CA PHE A 68 7.85 -6.88 0.40
C PHE A 68 7.18 -7.49 -0.82
N ASN A 69 7.21 -8.80 -0.94
CA ASN A 69 6.46 -9.59 -1.95
C ASN A 69 6.69 -9.16 -3.41
N LEU A 70 7.90 -8.67 -3.77
CA LEU A 70 8.22 -8.27 -5.15
C LEU A 70 7.99 -9.39 -6.15
N THR A 71 8.49 -10.59 -5.86
CA THR A 71 8.34 -11.76 -6.75
C THR A 71 6.88 -12.17 -6.92
N GLN A 72 6.09 -12.09 -5.87
CA GLN A 72 4.65 -12.37 -5.93
C GLN A 72 3.94 -11.40 -6.87
N TRP A 73 4.18 -10.11 -6.71
CA TRP A 73 3.61 -9.09 -7.59
C TRP A 73 4.06 -9.27 -9.04
N ASP A 74 5.34 -9.57 -9.25
CA ASP A 74 5.88 -9.82 -10.60
C ASP A 74 5.19 -11.00 -11.28
N SER A 75 5.01 -12.12 -10.57
CA SER A 75 4.31 -13.30 -11.08
C SER A 75 2.85 -12.99 -11.43
N VAL A 76 2.11 -12.38 -10.51
CA VAL A 76 0.70 -12.05 -10.75
C VAL A 76 0.54 -11.07 -11.91
N MET A 77 1.41 -10.06 -12.02
CA MET A 77 1.40 -9.12 -13.15
C MET A 77 1.74 -9.78 -14.48
N ALA A 78 2.51 -10.87 -14.48
CA ALA A 78 2.84 -11.63 -15.69
C ALA A 78 1.71 -12.58 -16.11
N GLU A 79 0.98 -13.13 -15.15
CA GLU A 79 -0.06 -14.14 -15.37
C GLU A 79 -1.40 -13.55 -15.84
N LEU A 80 -1.74 -12.33 -15.39
CA LEU A 80 -3.03 -11.72 -15.68
C LEU A 80 -2.98 -10.92 -16.98
N PRO A 81 -3.71 -11.34 -18.04
CA PRO A 81 -3.71 -10.63 -19.32
C PRO A 81 -4.11 -9.16 -19.22
N ALA A 82 -5.07 -8.83 -18.33
CA ALA A 82 -5.51 -7.45 -18.10
C ALA A 82 -4.41 -6.54 -17.56
N GLN A 83 -3.35 -7.07 -16.93
CA GLN A 83 -2.20 -6.33 -16.43
C GLN A 83 -1.05 -6.21 -17.45
N GLN A 84 -1.20 -6.73 -18.66
CA GLN A 84 -0.17 -6.59 -19.71
C GLN A 84 0.03 -5.14 -20.14
N ASP A 85 -0.94 -4.27 -19.89
CA ASP A 85 -0.88 -2.83 -20.16
C ASP A 85 -0.79 -1.99 -18.87
N THR A 86 -0.14 -2.52 -17.84
CA THR A 86 -0.04 -1.87 -16.53
C THR A 86 1.43 -1.69 -16.13
N ILE A 87 1.78 -0.47 -15.74
CA ILE A 87 3.05 -0.16 -15.08
C ILE A 87 2.84 -0.33 -13.58
N LEU A 88 3.71 -1.13 -12.95
CA LEU A 88 3.72 -1.31 -11.50
C LEU A 88 4.88 -0.56 -10.87
N VAL A 89 4.58 0.30 -9.92
CA VAL A 89 5.51 1.11 -9.16
C VAL A 89 5.46 0.70 -7.69
N SER A 90 6.58 0.23 -7.17
CA SER A 90 6.70 -0.23 -5.78
C SER A 90 7.62 0.71 -5.02
N ILE A 91 7.12 1.37 -3.96
CA ILE A 91 7.87 2.31 -3.15
C ILE A 91 8.36 1.59 -1.89
N PRO A 92 9.65 1.23 -1.80
CA PRO A 92 10.20 0.55 -0.64
C PRO A 92 10.36 1.51 0.55
N ASN A 93 10.33 0.95 1.76
CA ASN A 93 10.74 1.66 2.96
C ASN A 93 12.27 1.79 2.98
N GLN A 94 12.81 2.96 3.35
CA GLN A 94 14.26 3.17 3.37
C GLN A 94 14.93 2.49 4.56
N PHE A 95 14.36 2.70 5.75
CA PHE A 95 14.83 2.13 7.01
C PHE A 95 13.65 1.46 7.70
N TRP A 96 13.87 0.25 8.15
CA TRP A 96 12.89 -0.70 8.64
C TRP A 96 11.63 -0.13 9.28
N THR A 97 11.72 0.49 10.43
CA THR A 97 10.52 0.90 11.18
C THR A 97 10.27 2.40 11.12
N PHE A 98 11.30 3.22 11.08
CA PHE A 98 11.12 4.67 11.18
C PHE A 98 10.44 5.24 9.94
N THR A 99 10.98 5.00 8.76
CA THR A 99 10.37 5.52 7.52
C THR A 99 9.01 4.90 7.27
N ARG A 100 8.81 3.64 7.61
CA ARG A 100 7.52 2.99 7.41
C ARG A 100 6.41 3.66 8.22
N ASN A 101 6.62 3.84 9.52
CA ASN A 101 5.62 4.48 10.38
C ASN A 101 5.54 5.99 10.14
N ARG A 102 6.66 6.64 9.78
CA ARG A 102 6.65 8.04 9.36
C ARG A 102 5.74 8.23 8.15
N ASP A 103 5.94 7.44 7.11
CA ASP A 103 5.35 7.62 5.79
C ASP A 103 3.91 7.07 5.69
N LEU A 104 3.56 6.03 6.47
CA LEU A 104 2.32 5.31 6.28
C LEU A 104 1.28 5.52 7.38
N VAL A 105 1.67 6.11 8.51
CA VAL A 105 0.73 6.42 9.60
C VAL A 105 0.09 7.79 9.36
N PRO A 106 -1.26 7.88 9.33
CA PRO A 106 -1.96 9.14 9.17
C PRO A 106 -1.64 10.16 10.28
N PRO A 107 -1.63 11.47 9.97
CA PRO A 107 -1.23 12.51 10.93
C PRO A 107 -2.17 12.64 12.13
N TYR A 108 -3.37 12.11 12.05
CA TYR A 108 -4.37 12.12 13.11
C TYR A 108 -4.36 10.86 13.99
N ALA A 109 -3.57 9.82 13.67
CA ALA A 109 -3.58 8.52 14.32
C ALA A 109 -2.16 8.12 14.75
N ARG A 110 -1.64 8.73 15.83
CA ARG A 110 -0.23 8.63 16.25
C ARG A 110 -0.01 7.84 17.54
N GLN A 111 -1.07 7.51 18.27
CA GLN A 111 -0.96 6.82 19.55
C GLN A 111 -1.06 5.30 19.35
N ASP A 112 -0.41 4.57 20.23
CA ASP A 112 -0.50 3.10 20.29
C ASP A 112 -0.26 2.36 18.95
N VAL A 113 0.56 2.98 18.07
CA VAL A 113 0.88 2.43 16.74
C VAL A 113 1.59 1.07 16.84
N ASN A 114 2.20 0.78 17.99
CA ASN A 114 2.89 -0.49 18.24
C ASN A 114 2.33 -1.15 19.49
N THR A 115 1.91 -2.40 19.38
CA THR A 115 1.48 -3.23 20.51
C THR A 115 2.65 -3.72 21.37
N GLN A 116 3.88 -3.66 20.86
CA GLN A 116 5.08 -4.06 21.59
C GLN A 116 5.71 -2.87 22.30
N ALA A 117 6.10 -3.07 23.55
CA ALA A 117 6.88 -2.08 24.29
C ALA A 117 8.18 -1.77 23.54
N ARG A 118 8.37 -0.51 23.17
CA ARG A 118 9.57 -0.01 22.50
C ARG A 118 10.17 1.13 23.32
N PRO A 119 11.48 1.38 23.17
CA PRO A 119 12.09 2.55 23.75
C PRO A 119 11.33 3.84 23.32
N PRO A 120 11.22 4.84 24.19
CA PRO A 120 10.58 6.11 23.86
C PRO A 120 11.14 6.76 22.59
N SER A 121 12.43 6.58 22.30
CA SER A 121 13.08 7.06 21.07
C SER A 121 12.52 6.42 19.79
N GLU A 122 11.91 5.26 19.88
CA GLU A 122 11.30 4.56 18.76
C GLU A 122 9.77 4.75 18.70
N ASN A 123 9.18 5.30 19.75
CA ASN A 123 7.74 5.46 19.92
C ASN A 123 7.33 6.95 20.04
N SER A 124 8.23 7.87 19.68
CA SER A 124 7.93 9.28 19.69
C SER A 124 6.90 9.63 18.60
N PRO A 125 5.79 10.30 18.95
CA PRO A 125 4.82 10.79 17.97
C PRO A 125 5.43 11.72 16.91
N GLU A 126 6.59 12.31 17.19
CA GLU A 126 7.32 13.17 16.24
C GLU A 126 7.93 12.39 15.08
N LEU A 127 8.17 11.08 15.28
CA LEU A 127 8.73 10.18 14.27
C LEU A 127 7.65 9.53 13.39
N PHE A 128 6.39 9.62 13.77
CA PHE A 128 5.27 8.97 13.10
C PHE A 128 4.29 9.98 12.50
N GLY A 129 3.36 9.47 11.70
CA GLY A 129 2.21 10.25 11.29
C GLY A 129 2.55 11.40 10.35
N LYS A 130 3.39 11.14 9.34
CA LYS A 130 3.67 12.06 8.24
C LYS A 130 3.18 11.52 6.89
N ALA A 131 2.10 10.75 6.92
CA ALA A 131 1.47 10.23 5.71
C ALA A 131 1.01 11.34 4.74
N ASP A 132 0.70 12.52 5.26
CA ASP A 132 0.42 13.73 4.47
C ASP A 132 1.63 14.16 3.63
N GLN A 133 2.84 14.13 4.19
CA GLN A 133 4.07 14.46 3.46
C GLN A 133 4.40 13.38 2.42
N PHE A 134 4.23 12.10 2.78
CA PHE A 134 4.44 11.01 1.84
C PHE A 134 3.42 11.02 0.69
N LEU A 135 2.18 11.36 0.98
CA LEU A 135 1.15 11.57 -0.04
C LEU A 135 1.47 12.79 -0.93
N ALA A 136 2.01 13.86 -0.35
CA ALA A 136 2.47 15.02 -1.11
C ALA A 136 3.65 14.69 -2.05
N PHE A 137 4.58 13.82 -1.61
CA PHE A 137 5.63 13.26 -2.49
C PHE A 137 5.02 12.48 -3.67
N ILE A 138 4.05 11.61 -3.39
CA ILE A 138 3.40 10.81 -4.45
C ILE A 138 2.70 11.74 -5.45
N GLU A 139 1.88 12.69 -4.96
CA GLU A 139 1.10 13.60 -5.80
C GLU A 139 1.98 14.61 -6.56
N GLY A 140 2.91 15.27 -5.85
CA GLY A 140 3.64 16.41 -6.40
C GLY A 140 4.96 16.07 -7.10
N GLU A 141 5.51 14.89 -6.85
CA GLU A 141 6.83 14.53 -7.37
C GLU A 141 6.83 13.20 -8.14
N LEU A 142 6.31 12.12 -7.55
CA LEU A 142 6.34 10.79 -8.19
C LEU A 142 5.38 10.70 -9.39
N LEU A 143 4.12 11.11 -9.23
CA LEU A 143 3.15 11.07 -10.33
C LEU A 143 3.57 11.97 -11.49
N PRO A 144 3.99 13.24 -11.30
CA PRO A 144 4.52 14.06 -12.39
C PRO A 144 5.76 13.47 -13.07
N TYR A 145 6.66 12.84 -12.29
CA TYR A 145 7.80 12.12 -12.87
C TYR A 145 7.34 11.01 -13.80
N LEU A 146 6.40 10.17 -13.35
CA LEU A 146 5.88 9.06 -14.16
C LEU A 146 5.14 9.56 -15.41
N GLU A 147 4.32 10.59 -15.29
CA GLU A 147 3.58 11.22 -16.41
C GLU A 147 4.50 11.85 -17.45
N SER A 148 5.66 12.35 -17.03
CA SER A 148 6.66 12.92 -17.96
C SER A 148 7.44 11.87 -18.75
N HIS A 149 7.51 10.63 -18.23
CA HIS A 149 8.29 9.54 -18.84
C HIS A 149 7.41 8.48 -19.53
N TYR A 150 6.15 8.36 -19.15
CA TYR A 150 5.23 7.32 -19.61
C TYR A 150 3.88 7.92 -19.98
N LYS A 151 3.28 7.41 -21.03
CA LYS A 151 1.89 7.73 -21.35
C LYS A 151 0.98 6.92 -20.44
N LEU A 152 0.42 7.57 -19.43
CA LEU A 152 -0.53 6.94 -18.50
C LEU A 152 -1.97 7.21 -18.95
N ASP A 153 -2.85 6.25 -18.67
CA ASP A 153 -4.30 6.44 -18.75
C ASP A 153 -4.86 6.91 -17.38
N ASN A 154 -6.17 6.93 -17.25
CA ASN A 154 -6.83 7.38 -16.03
C ASN A 154 -6.99 6.25 -14.98
N ASN A 155 -6.60 5.02 -15.31
CA ASN A 155 -6.71 3.88 -14.40
C ASN A 155 -5.50 3.86 -13.47
N ARG A 156 -5.71 4.32 -12.24
CA ARG A 156 -4.67 4.42 -11.21
C ARG A 156 -5.10 3.71 -9.94
N VAL A 157 -4.29 2.77 -9.50
CA VAL A 157 -4.53 1.99 -8.28
C VAL A 157 -3.47 2.30 -7.25
N LEU A 158 -3.89 2.50 -5.99
CA LEU A 158 -3.01 2.52 -4.83
C LEU A 158 -3.20 1.25 -4.02
N SER A 159 -2.11 0.55 -3.74
CA SER A 159 -2.13 -0.70 -2.96
C SER A 159 -1.24 -0.59 -1.72
N GLY A 160 -1.69 -1.16 -0.61
CA GLY A 160 -0.93 -1.19 0.63
C GLY A 160 -1.33 -2.36 1.53
N TYR A 161 -0.36 -2.75 2.38
CA TYR A 161 -0.50 -3.83 3.33
C TYR A 161 -0.20 -3.34 4.74
N SER A 162 -0.97 -3.78 5.73
CA SER A 162 -0.77 -3.42 7.15
C SER A 162 -0.83 -1.88 7.34
N ALA A 163 0.23 -1.23 7.79
CA ALA A 163 0.31 0.24 7.83
C ALA A 163 0.11 0.86 6.44
N GLY A 164 0.59 0.21 5.36
CA GLY A 164 0.30 0.62 3.99
C GLY A 164 -1.19 0.54 3.64
N GLY A 165 -1.92 -0.43 4.19
CA GLY A 165 -3.37 -0.51 4.07
C GLY A 165 -4.09 0.67 4.73
N SER A 166 -3.61 1.11 5.90
CA SER A 166 -4.11 2.35 6.56
C SER A 166 -3.81 3.60 5.73
N PHE A 167 -2.63 3.66 5.10
CA PHE A 167 -2.27 4.73 4.18
C PHE A 167 -3.18 4.76 2.94
N VAL A 168 -3.58 3.60 2.41
CA VAL A 168 -4.56 3.49 1.31
C VAL A 168 -5.90 4.12 1.72
N LEU A 169 -6.43 3.76 2.90
CA LEU A 169 -7.68 4.33 3.42
C LEU A 169 -7.55 5.83 3.68
N TYR A 170 -6.42 6.27 4.23
CA TYR A 170 -6.11 7.69 4.43
C TYR A 170 -6.10 8.46 3.09
N THR A 171 -5.42 7.94 2.08
CA THR A 171 -5.35 8.57 0.75
C THR A 171 -6.73 8.67 0.11
N MET A 172 -7.51 7.59 0.14
CA MET A 172 -8.88 7.58 -0.37
C MET A 172 -9.77 8.61 0.32
N SER A 173 -9.58 8.82 1.62
CA SER A 173 -10.37 9.77 2.42
C SER A 173 -9.96 11.23 2.21
N THR A 174 -8.68 11.50 1.89
CA THR A 174 -8.15 12.86 1.84
C THR A 174 -7.98 13.39 0.42
N LYS A 175 -7.65 12.53 -0.53
CA LYS A 175 -7.42 12.87 -1.95
C LYS A 175 -8.00 11.82 -2.88
N PRO A 176 -9.34 11.62 -2.88
CA PRO A 176 -9.99 10.57 -3.67
C PRO A 176 -9.80 10.70 -5.18
N TRP A 177 -9.39 11.89 -5.66
CA TRP A 177 -9.15 12.15 -7.09
C TRP A 177 -7.82 11.64 -7.63
N LEU A 178 -6.88 11.24 -6.75
CA LEU A 178 -5.55 10.78 -7.19
C LEU A 178 -5.57 9.37 -7.80
N PHE A 179 -6.46 8.52 -7.29
CA PHE A 179 -6.60 7.14 -7.69
C PHE A 179 -8.08 6.80 -7.86
N ASN A 180 -8.39 5.84 -8.73
CA ASN A 180 -9.74 5.31 -8.87
C ASN A 180 -9.87 3.87 -8.35
N GLY A 181 -8.75 3.20 -8.04
CA GLY A 181 -8.69 1.90 -7.41
C GLY A 181 -7.86 1.92 -6.12
N TYR A 182 -8.34 1.24 -5.08
CA TYR A 182 -7.72 1.18 -3.77
C TYR A 182 -7.71 -0.26 -3.25
N PHE A 183 -6.52 -0.79 -2.92
CA PHE A 183 -6.35 -2.12 -2.35
C PHE A 183 -5.73 -2.02 -0.96
N ALA A 184 -6.48 -2.38 0.07
CA ALA A 184 -6.04 -2.34 1.45
C ALA A 184 -6.02 -3.76 2.04
N PHE A 185 -4.83 -4.38 2.07
CA PHE A 185 -4.65 -5.73 2.60
C PHE A 185 -4.28 -5.68 4.08
N SER A 186 -5.05 -6.36 4.92
CA SER A 186 -4.85 -6.38 6.38
C SER A 186 -4.57 -4.99 6.95
N PRO A 187 -5.41 -3.97 6.69
CA PRO A 187 -5.12 -2.61 7.10
C PRO A 187 -4.94 -2.51 8.62
N ALA A 188 -3.81 -1.96 9.07
CA ALA A 188 -3.56 -1.71 10.48
C ALA A 188 -4.35 -0.48 10.95
N ALA A 189 -5.66 -0.62 11.09
CA ALA A 189 -6.57 0.47 11.44
C ALA A 189 -7.05 0.44 12.91
N TRP A 190 -6.43 -0.42 13.74
CA TRP A 190 -6.81 -0.70 15.12
C TRP A 190 -6.23 0.28 16.14
N TYR A 191 -5.09 0.91 15.82
CA TYR A 191 -4.39 1.79 16.76
C TYR A 191 -5.10 3.13 16.97
N ASP A 192 -4.69 3.86 18.02
CA ASP A 192 -5.25 5.17 18.40
C ASP A 192 -6.79 5.13 18.51
N ASP A 193 -7.28 4.16 19.27
CA ASP A 193 -8.71 3.92 19.48
C ASP A 193 -9.51 3.81 18.16
N MET A 194 -8.96 3.07 17.20
CA MET A 194 -9.54 2.85 15.87
C MET A 194 -9.81 4.16 15.10
N THR A 195 -8.97 5.17 15.28
CA THR A 195 -9.18 6.48 14.63
C THR A 195 -9.22 6.36 13.11
N VAL A 196 -8.41 5.48 12.50
CA VAL A 196 -8.47 5.25 11.03
C VAL A 196 -9.85 4.75 10.59
N VAL A 197 -10.46 3.83 11.35
CA VAL A 197 -11.84 3.34 11.08
C VAL A 197 -12.85 4.47 11.18
N LYS A 198 -12.76 5.29 12.24
CA LYS A 198 -13.67 6.41 12.49
C LYS A 198 -13.58 7.48 11.40
N GLU A 199 -12.36 7.85 10.99
CA GLU A 199 -12.15 8.85 9.95
C GLU A 199 -12.59 8.34 8.57
N PHE A 200 -12.37 7.06 8.28
CA PHE A 200 -12.88 6.45 7.05
C PHE A 200 -14.41 6.41 7.01
N ALA A 201 -15.07 6.04 8.13
CA ALA A 201 -16.54 6.09 8.25
C ALA A 201 -17.07 7.51 8.05
N ARG A 202 -16.39 8.52 8.60
CA ARG A 202 -16.74 9.94 8.41
C ARG A 202 -16.65 10.35 6.93
N PHE A 203 -15.58 9.97 6.26
CA PHE A 203 -15.42 10.21 4.81
C PHE A 203 -16.58 9.61 4.02
N LEU A 204 -16.87 8.32 4.23
CA LEU A 204 -17.95 7.63 3.52
C LEU A 204 -19.32 8.29 3.77
N SER A 205 -19.62 8.66 5.01
CA SER A 205 -20.89 9.32 5.34
C SER A 205 -21.02 10.70 4.71
N GLN A 206 -19.94 11.48 4.66
CA GLN A 206 -19.93 12.79 4.00
C GLN A 206 -20.05 12.67 2.48
N ARG A 207 -19.37 11.69 1.88
CA ARG A 207 -19.43 11.43 0.45
C ARG A 207 -20.84 11.02 0.01
N SER A 208 -21.52 10.17 0.77
CA SER A 208 -22.88 9.72 0.45
C SER A 208 -23.92 10.86 0.45
N LEU A 209 -23.61 11.98 1.08
CA LEU A 209 -24.46 13.18 1.11
C LEU A 209 -24.19 14.17 -0.05
N ASN A 210 -23.01 14.07 -0.68
CA ASN A 210 -22.58 14.97 -1.75
C ASN A 210 -22.61 14.23 -3.09
N THR A 211 -23.72 14.33 -3.82
CA THR A 211 -23.92 13.62 -5.10
C THR A 211 -23.23 14.26 -6.31
N ASP A 212 -22.69 15.47 -6.18
CA ASP A 212 -22.18 16.25 -7.31
C ASP A 212 -20.70 15.95 -7.69
N ASP A 213 -19.93 15.30 -6.79
CA ASP A 213 -18.51 15.02 -6.99
C ASP A 213 -18.21 13.51 -7.22
N ASN A 214 -19.02 12.83 -8.02
CA ASN A 214 -18.91 11.38 -8.19
C ASN A 214 -17.75 10.96 -9.09
N ILE A 215 -16.52 11.02 -8.56
CA ILE A 215 -15.41 10.28 -9.14
C ILE A 215 -15.65 8.79 -8.86
N PRO A 216 -15.72 7.93 -9.90
CA PRO A 216 -15.87 6.49 -9.69
C PRO A 216 -14.71 5.95 -8.86
N LEU A 217 -14.99 5.36 -7.73
CA LEU A 217 -14.00 4.76 -6.84
C LEU A 217 -14.27 3.27 -6.69
N SER A 218 -13.21 2.49 -6.66
CA SER A 218 -13.26 1.07 -6.30
C SER A 218 -12.35 0.77 -5.11
N LEU A 219 -12.83 -0.06 -4.18
CA LEU A 219 -12.09 -0.45 -3.00
C LEU A 219 -12.15 -1.96 -2.79
N TYR A 220 -11.00 -2.57 -2.62
CA TYR A 220 -10.88 -3.98 -2.21
C TYR A 220 -10.15 -4.08 -0.88
N ILE A 221 -10.78 -4.65 0.13
CA ILE A 221 -10.19 -4.83 1.45
C ILE A 221 -10.17 -6.30 1.87
N THR A 222 -9.09 -6.76 2.50
CA THR A 222 -8.97 -8.14 3.00
C THR A 222 -8.36 -8.21 4.39
N VAL A 223 -8.64 -9.30 5.08
CA VAL A 223 -7.98 -9.71 6.32
C VAL A 223 -7.88 -11.23 6.37
N GLY A 224 -6.85 -11.78 7.00
CA GLY A 224 -6.78 -13.21 7.30
C GLY A 224 -7.57 -13.56 8.56
N SER A 225 -8.29 -14.70 8.58
CA SER A 225 -9.10 -15.08 9.74
C SER A 225 -8.28 -15.46 10.98
N ALA A 226 -7.00 -15.79 10.80
CA ALA A 226 -6.07 -16.09 11.89
C ALA A 226 -5.24 -14.87 12.37
N GLU A 227 -5.58 -13.66 11.90
CA GLU A 227 -4.90 -12.44 12.34
C GLU A 227 -5.28 -12.03 13.78
N HIS A 228 -4.50 -11.12 14.34
CA HIS A 228 -4.72 -10.61 15.69
C HIS A 228 -6.14 -10.05 15.87
N PRO A 229 -6.83 -10.29 17.01
CA PRO A 229 -8.21 -9.85 17.24
C PRO A 229 -8.46 -8.36 17.00
N LEU A 230 -7.48 -7.48 17.27
CA LEU A 230 -7.58 -6.04 16.97
C LEU A 230 -7.67 -5.77 15.48
N MET A 231 -6.96 -6.54 14.64
CA MET A 231 -7.03 -6.43 13.18
C MET A 231 -8.42 -6.83 12.67
N LEU A 232 -8.95 -7.95 13.19
CA LEU A 232 -10.29 -8.43 12.86
C LEU A 232 -11.37 -7.45 13.29
N SER A 233 -11.22 -6.86 14.48
CA SER A 233 -12.14 -5.84 14.99
C SER A 233 -12.14 -4.57 14.14
N ALA A 234 -10.96 -4.08 13.76
CA ALA A 234 -10.83 -2.93 12.87
C ALA A 234 -11.43 -3.21 11.48
N PHE A 235 -11.14 -4.39 10.92
CA PHE A 235 -11.72 -4.82 9.64
C PHE A 235 -13.26 -4.89 9.70
N ALA A 236 -13.82 -5.44 10.79
CA ALA A 236 -15.28 -5.47 10.97
C ALA A 236 -15.88 -4.05 11.03
N GLY A 237 -15.19 -3.10 11.69
CA GLY A 237 -15.58 -1.68 11.71
C GLY A 237 -15.57 -1.02 10.33
N LEU A 238 -14.52 -1.27 9.54
CA LEU A 238 -14.42 -0.80 8.15
C LEU A 238 -15.54 -1.39 7.29
N ASN A 239 -15.76 -2.69 7.37
CA ASN A 239 -16.78 -3.38 6.61
C ASN A 239 -18.20 -2.90 6.96
N ASN A 240 -18.48 -2.68 8.26
CA ASN A 240 -19.73 -2.09 8.70
C ASN A 240 -19.94 -0.68 8.11
N SER A 241 -18.90 0.15 8.08
CA SER A 241 -18.97 1.50 7.52
C SER A 241 -19.26 1.49 6.02
N LEU A 242 -18.63 0.55 5.28
CA LEU A 242 -18.89 0.35 3.86
C LEU A 242 -20.32 -0.08 3.60
N ASN A 243 -20.84 -1.05 4.36
CA ASN A 243 -22.23 -1.51 4.23
C ASN A 243 -23.26 -0.40 4.46
N ILE A 244 -22.97 0.56 5.35
CA ILE A 244 -23.91 1.62 5.70
C ILE A 244 -23.83 2.79 4.70
N TYR A 245 -22.64 3.18 4.26
CA TYR A 245 -22.43 4.46 3.61
C TYR A 245 -21.91 4.40 2.16
N ALA A 246 -21.31 3.26 1.72
CA ALA A 246 -20.62 3.21 0.43
C ALA A 246 -21.54 2.89 -0.77
N ASN A 247 -22.62 3.63 -0.94
CA ASN A 247 -23.60 3.39 -2.02
C ASN A 247 -23.08 3.80 -3.42
N ASP A 248 -22.08 4.67 -3.48
CA ASP A 248 -21.50 5.26 -4.69
C ASP A 248 -20.06 4.77 -4.96
N ILE A 249 -19.62 3.75 -4.22
CA ILE A 249 -18.30 3.12 -4.35
C ILE A 249 -18.49 1.66 -4.75
N ILE A 250 -17.74 1.19 -5.73
CA ILE A 250 -17.68 -0.24 -6.05
C ILE A 250 -16.71 -0.88 -5.06
N TRP A 251 -17.17 -1.79 -4.22
CA TRP A 251 -16.30 -2.40 -3.22
C TRP A 251 -16.58 -3.89 -3.01
N ASP A 252 -15.54 -4.59 -2.59
CA ASP A 252 -15.63 -5.96 -2.07
C ASP A 252 -14.70 -6.10 -0.85
N SER A 253 -15.08 -6.97 0.07
CA SER A 253 -14.29 -7.27 1.25
C SER A 253 -14.21 -8.77 1.49
N ARG A 254 -13.04 -9.28 1.89
CA ARG A 254 -12.86 -10.71 2.13
C ARG A 254 -12.10 -11.01 3.41
N ILE A 255 -12.56 -12.03 4.12
CA ILE A 255 -11.83 -12.71 5.17
C ILE A 255 -11.24 -13.96 4.54
N ASN A 256 -9.91 -14.02 4.41
CA ASN A 256 -9.22 -15.18 3.87
C ASN A 256 -9.00 -16.21 4.99
N GLU A 257 -9.68 -17.34 4.87
CA GLU A 257 -9.76 -18.35 5.92
C GLU A 257 -8.40 -18.99 6.22
N GLY A 258 -8.07 -19.11 7.51
CA GLY A 258 -6.84 -19.74 8.02
C GLY A 258 -5.57 -18.93 7.83
N LEU A 259 -5.61 -17.79 7.16
CA LEU A 259 -4.42 -17.00 6.87
C LEU A 259 -4.05 -16.05 8.01
N GLU A 260 -2.75 -16.00 8.30
CA GLU A 260 -2.15 -15.03 9.20
C GLU A 260 -1.79 -13.73 8.47
N HIS A 261 -1.35 -12.74 9.24
CA HIS A 261 -1.04 -11.38 8.78
C HIS A 261 -0.07 -11.32 7.59
N LEU A 262 1.00 -12.14 7.61
CA LEU A 262 2.01 -12.16 6.53
C LEU A 262 1.56 -12.93 5.28
N GLU A 263 0.60 -13.83 5.43
CA GLU A 263 0.13 -14.72 4.36
C GLU A 263 -1.00 -14.07 3.55
N ASN A 264 -1.87 -13.32 4.23
CA ASN A 264 -3.03 -12.70 3.61
C ASN A 264 -2.71 -11.86 2.37
N PRO A 265 -1.70 -10.96 2.35
CA PRO A 265 -1.42 -10.15 1.16
C PRO A 265 -0.97 -10.98 -0.05
N VAL A 266 -0.40 -12.16 0.16
CA VAL A 266 0.05 -13.04 -0.95
C VAL A 266 -1.13 -13.51 -1.79
N VAL A 267 -2.21 -13.90 -1.16
CA VAL A 267 -3.44 -14.34 -1.82
C VAL A 267 -4.25 -13.14 -2.33
N SER A 268 -4.29 -12.06 -1.55
CA SER A 268 -5.11 -10.88 -1.80
C SER A 268 -4.75 -10.12 -3.08
N VAL A 269 -3.48 -10.13 -3.50
CA VAL A 269 -3.03 -9.43 -4.73
C VAL A 269 -3.84 -9.88 -5.94
N LYS A 270 -3.92 -11.19 -6.18
CA LYS A 270 -4.66 -11.72 -7.34
C LYS A 270 -6.15 -11.42 -7.23
N GLN A 271 -6.73 -11.64 -6.05
CA GLN A 271 -8.15 -11.38 -5.80
C GLN A 271 -8.51 -9.90 -6.08
N ALA A 272 -7.67 -8.96 -5.62
CA ALA A 272 -7.88 -7.52 -5.82
C ALA A 272 -7.80 -7.12 -7.29
N LEU A 273 -6.85 -7.68 -8.04
CA LEU A 273 -6.71 -7.42 -9.48
C LEU A 273 -7.88 -7.99 -10.27
N ASP A 274 -8.34 -9.20 -9.94
CA ASP A 274 -9.53 -9.80 -10.57
C ASP A 274 -10.79 -8.96 -10.30
N PHE A 275 -10.96 -8.49 -9.05
CA PHE A 275 -12.05 -7.58 -8.68
C PHE A 275 -11.99 -6.27 -9.47
N TYR A 276 -10.83 -5.59 -9.48
CA TYR A 276 -10.66 -4.31 -10.15
C TYR A 276 -10.92 -4.42 -11.65
N ASN A 277 -10.36 -5.44 -12.30
CA ASN A 277 -10.58 -5.67 -13.72
C ASN A 277 -12.06 -5.91 -14.08
N SER A 278 -12.82 -6.53 -13.18
CA SER A 278 -14.27 -6.72 -13.37
C SER A 278 -15.08 -5.45 -13.10
N SER A 279 -14.53 -4.49 -12.36
CA SER A 279 -15.23 -3.26 -11.99
C SER A 279 -15.06 -2.12 -13.00
N ILE A 280 -14.00 -2.14 -13.81
CA ILE A 280 -13.71 -1.10 -14.81
C ILE A 280 -14.20 -1.45 -16.22
N ASN A 281 -14.67 -2.70 -16.44
CA ASN A 281 -15.29 -3.17 -17.68
C ASN A 281 -16.82 -3.10 -17.59
#